data_a0cf43e719ff5bce50f4d0ca4a63b525
#
_entry.id   a0cf43e719ff5bce50f4d0ca4a63b525
#
_cell.length_a   1.000
_cell.length_b   1.000
_cell.length_c   1.000
_cell.angle_alpha   90.00
_cell.angle_beta   90.00
_cell.angle_gamma   90.00
#
_symmetry.space_group_name_H-M   'P 1'
#
loop_
_entity.id
_entity.type
_entity.pdbx_description
1 polymer ?
#
loop_
_entity_poly.entity_id
_entity_poly.type
_entity_poly.pdbx_seq_one_letter_code
_entity_poly.pdbx_strand_id
1 'polypeptide(L)'
;MKQLFLLGISVIAVSACAPQPPPPTAAAPPPSYAAASPSATTTFYDGTYIGSFTQNMSASGSGCPNFPVAPALTINNGVARFAALDITYQGYVTPQGDVTMQSPAGQTLTGHIDPQYVLRGQTTGRCVYDAAWQRKGAPGGPKAGT
;
A
#
# COMPACT_ATOMS: atom_id res chain seq x y z
N MET A 1 11.89 42.80 75.66
CA MET A 1 12.82 43.80 75.10
C MET A 1 13.61 43.08 74.00
N LYS A 2 13.25 43.20 72.74
CA LYS A 2 14.15 43.03 71.58
C LYS A 2 13.38 43.45 70.34
N GLN A 3 13.78 44.52 69.77
CA GLN A 3 13.20 45.09 68.54
C GLN A 3 13.61 44.23 67.37
N LEU A 4 12.65 43.90 66.51
CA LEU A 4 12.86 43.23 65.22
C LEU A 4 12.84 44.29 64.11
N PHE A 5 13.97 44.47 63.48
CA PHE A 5 14.14 45.31 62.29
C PHE A 5 13.60 44.54 61.07
N LEU A 6 12.54 45.05 60.42
CA LEU A 6 12.05 44.61 59.15
C LEU A 6 12.84 45.36 58.03
N LEU A 7 13.74 44.66 57.35
CA LEU A 7 14.34 45.11 56.10
C LEU A 7 13.41 44.71 54.94
N GLY A 8 12.82 45.73 54.34
CA GLY A 8 12.04 45.52 53.08
C GLY A 8 12.98 45.35 51.89
N ILE A 9 12.91 44.21 51.26
CA ILE A 9 13.58 43.94 49.99
C ILE A 9 12.58 44.21 48.87
N SER A 10 12.76 45.32 48.14
CA SER A 10 12.02 45.62 46.91
C SER A 10 12.57 44.78 45.76
N VAL A 11 11.81 43.82 45.32
CA VAL A 11 12.14 43.03 44.13
C VAL A 11 11.62 43.79 42.90
N ILE A 12 12.51 44.31 42.09
CA ILE A 12 12.21 44.91 40.79
C ILE A 12 12.00 43.73 39.80
N ALA A 13 10.76 43.49 39.39
CA ALA A 13 10.45 42.53 38.34
C ALA A 13 10.81 43.14 36.98
N VAL A 14 11.94 42.69 36.43
CA VAL A 14 12.30 42.96 35.03
C VAL A 14 11.48 42.04 34.15
N SER A 15 10.43 42.57 33.53
CA SER A 15 9.65 41.84 32.49
C SER A 15 10.53 41.72 31.25
N ALA A 16 11.21 40.60 31.12
CA ALA A 16 11.83 40.17 29.87
C ALA A 16 10.76 39.85 28.86
N CYS A 17 10.59 40.67 27.83
CA CYS A 17 9.82 40.31 26.62
C CYS A 17 10.57 39.17 25.94
N ALA A 18 10.18 37.95 26.23
CA ALA A 18 10.62 36.80 25.46
C ALA A 18 9.97 36.85 24.05
N PRO A 19 10.73 36.71 22.97
CA PRO A 19 10.16 36.64 21.65
C PRO A 19 9.20 35.41 21.58
N GLN A 20 7.98 35.69 21.15
CA GLN A 20 6.95 34.67 21.02
C GLN A 20 7.42 33.66 19.97
N PRO A 21 7.41 32.33 20.26
CA PRO A 21 7.77 31.34 19.30
C PRO A 21 6.81 31.46 18.09
N PRO A 22 7.31 31.27 16.86
CA PRO A 22 6.47 31.32 15.67
C PRO A 22 5.34 30.28 15.81
N PRO A 23 4.12 30.62 15.33
CA PRO A 23 3.01 29.67 15.38
C PRO A 23 3.44 28.38 14.68
N PRO A 24 3.03 27.21 15.20
CA PRO A 24 3.34 25.95 14.56
C PRO A 24 2.84 26.01 13.11
N THR A 25 3.77 25.90 12.17
CA THR A 25 3.43 25.77 10.75
C THR A 25 2.50 24.58 10.65
N ALA A 26 1.26 24.83 10.22
CA ALA A 26 0.28 23.76 10.00
C ALA A 26 0.98 22.72 9.11
N ALA A 27 1.12 21.50 9.65
CA ALA A 27 1.67 20.39 8.89
C ALA A 27 0.87 20.31 7.59
N ALA A 28 1.57 20.35 6.45
CA ALA A 28 0.93 20.15 5.17
C ALA A 28 0.10 18.87 5.25
N PRO A 29 -1.16 18.88 4.77
CA PRO A 29 -1.96 17.65 4.76
C PRO A 29 -1.13 16.58 4.07
N PRO A 30 -1.15 15.33 4.57
CA PRO A 30 -0.42 14.25 3.93
C PRO A 30 -0.84 14.23 2.47
N PRO A 31 0.09 13.97 1.53
CA PRO A 31 -0.24 13.90 0.13
C PRO A 31 -1.40 12.92 0.00
N SER A 32 -2.57 13.42 -0.36
CA SER A 32 -3.66 12.56 -0.81
C SER A 32 -3.07 11.82 -1.99
N TYR A 33 -2.78 10.52 -1.81
CA TYR A 33 -2.57 9.63 -2.93
C TYR A 33 -3.88 9.66 -3.71
N ALA A 34 -4.01 10.64 -4.57
CA ALA A 34 -5.00 10.59 -5.62
C ALA A 34 -4.63 9.33 -6.40
N ALA A 35 -5.32 8.24 -6.06
CA ALA A 35 -5.31 7.06 -6.88
C ALA A 35 -5.59 7.60 -8.28
N ALA A 36 -4.61 7.52 -9.16
CA ALA A 36 -4.77 7.95 -10.53
C ALA A 36 -6.03 7.23 -11.02
N SER A 37 -7.12 7.98 -11.18
CA SER A 37 -8.36 7.42 -11.70
C SER A 37 -7.98 6.86 -13.07
N PRO A 38 -8.17 5.58 -13.30
CA PRO A 38 -7.80 5.00 -14.58
C PRO A 38 -8.61 5.72 -15.63
N SER A 39 -7.94 6.28 -16.60
CA SER A 39 -8.57 7.03 -17.71
C SER A 39 -9.51 6.15 -18.55
N ALA A 40 -9.51 4.85 -18.36
CA ALA A 40 -10.49 3.90 -18.88
C ALA A 40 -10.43 2.60 -18.05
N THR A 41 -11.56 2.20 -17.47
CA THR A 41 -11.74 0.84 -16.95
C THR A 41 -12.15 -0.06 -18.10
N THR A 42 -11.54 -1.24 -18.19
CA THR A 42 -11.89 -2.25 -19.17
C THR A 42 -12.50 -3.47 -18.47
N THR A 43 -13.56 -4.00 -19.02
CA THR A 43 -14.15 -5.29 -18.57
C THR A 43 -13.57 -6.50 -19.30
N PHE A 44 -12.68 -6.26 -20.26
CA PHE A 44 -12.10 -7.32 -21.09
C PHE A 44 -11.35 -8.38 -20.28
N TYR A 45 -10.70 -7.97 -19.21
CA TYR A 45 -9.94 -8.83 -18.33
C TYR A 45 -10.73 -9.31 -17.11
N ASP A 46 -12.02 -9.01 -17.00
CA ASP A 46 -12.82 -9.42 -15.85
C ASP A 46 -12.86 -10.93 -15.67
N GLY A 47 -12.83 -11.36 -14.41
CA GLY A 47 -12.87 -12.76 -14.05
C GLY A 47 -12.10 -13.11 -12.79
N THR A 48 -12.08 -14.39 -12.46
CA THR A 48 -11.28 -14.95 -11.37
C THR A 48 -10.01 -15.57 -11.94
N TYR A 49 -8.89 -15.25 -11.35
CA TYR A 49 -7.57 -15.72 -11.72
C TYR A 49 -7.01 -16.59 -10.61
N ILE A 50 -6.45 -17.73 -10.98
CA ILE A 50 -5.82 -18.70 -10.08
C ILE A 50 -4.40 -18.99 -10.56
N GLY A 51 -3.48 -19.25 -9.64
CA GLY A 51 -2.08 -19.44 -10.05
C GLY A 51 -1.11 -19.55 -8.88
N SER A 52 0.05 -18.94 -9.01
CA SER A 52 1.13 -18.95 -8.02
C SER A 52 1.45 -17.54 -7.54
N PHE A 53 1.85 -17.48 -6.27
CA PHE A 53 2.34 -16.26 -5.61
C PHE A 53 3.50 -16.70 -4.73
N THR A 54 4.71 -16.61 -5.25
CA THR A 54 5.91 -17.20 -4.65
C THR A 54 6.91 -16.14 -4.25
N GLN A 55 7.53 -16.32 -3.08
CA GLN A 55 8.55 -15.40 -2.61
C GLN A 55 9.78 -15.43 -3.54
N ASN A 56 10.19 -14.26 -3.99
CA ASN A 56 11.47 -14.09 -4.67
C ASN A 56 12.58 -13.98 -3.63
N MET A 57 13.25 -15.10 -3.37
CA MET A 57 14.29 -15.21 -2.32
C MET A 57 15.48 -14.29 -2.55
N SER A 58 15.79 -13.98 -3.80
CA SER A 58 16.93 -13.12 -4.16
C SER A 58 16.65 -11.63 -3.92
N ALA A 59 15.38 -11.23 -3.98
CA ALA A 59 14.95 -9.84 -3.85
C ALA A 59 14.29 -9.53 -2.49
N SER A 60 13.94 -10.56 -1.71
CA SER A 60 13.26 -10.40 -0.42
C SER A 60 14.23 -10.29 0.74
N GLY A 61 13.84 -9.49 1.75
CA GLY A 61 14.48 -9.51 3.06
C GLY A 61 14.13 -10.79 3.85
N SER A 62 14.79 -10.96 5.00
CA SER A 62 14.48 -12.06 5.91
C SER A 62 13.10 -11.90 6.57
N GLY A 63 12.46 -13.02 6.91
CA GLY A 63 11.19 -13.05 7.64
C GLY A 63 9.96 -12.77 6.79
N CYS A 64 10.05 -12.92 5.48
CA CYS A 64 8.89 -12.82 4.61
C CYS A 64 8.03 -14.09 4.70
N PRO A 65 6.69 -13.96 4.82
CA PRO A 65 5.81 -15.11 4.89
C PRO A 65 5.80 -15.90 3.58
N ASN A 66 5.67 -17.21 3.68
CA ASN A 66 5.46 -18.07 2.52
C ASN A 66 3.96 -18.33 2.35
N PHE A 67 3.49 -18.39 1.10
CA PHE A 67 2.09 -18.67 0.75
C PHE A 67 2.01 -20.09 0.16
N PRO A 68 1.57 -21.09 0.95
CA PRO A 68 1.45 -22.46 0.46
C PRO A 68 0.37 -22.58 -0.63
N VAL A 69 -0.60 -21.68 -0.60
CA VAL A 69 -1.66 -21.57 -1.62
C VAL A 69 -1.68 -20.13 -2.11
N ALA A 70 -1.60 -19.95 -3.41
CA ALA A 70 -1.70 -18.62 -3.99
C ALA A 70 -3.11 -18.04 -3.75
N PRO A 71 -3.23 -16.79 -3.31
CA PRO A 71 -4.51 -16.14 -3.21
C PRO A 71 -5.15 -16.00 -4.60
N ALA A 72 -6.46 -16.19 -4.68
CA ALA A 72 -7.18 -15.93 -5.92
C ALA A 72 -7.25 -14.41 -6.17
N LEU A 73 -6.97 -14.01 -7.41
CA LEU A 73 -7.16 -12.63 -7.87
C LEU A 73 -8.52 -12.52 -8.55
N THR A 74 -9.28 -11.49 -8.23
CA THR A 74 -10.54 -11.14 -8.89
C THR A 74 -10.41 -9.83 -9.62
N ILE A 75 -10.87 -9.76 -10.86
CA ILE A 75 -11.00 -8.52 -11.62
C ILE A 75 -12.48 -8.35 -11.93
N ASN A 76 -13.04 -7.20 -11.57
CA ASN A 76 -14.44 -6.86 -11.79
C ASN A 76 -14.55 -5.38 -12.19
N ASN A 77 -15.12 -5.10 -13.35
CA ASN A 77 -15.17 -3.77 -13.95
C ASN A 77 -13.79 -3.08 -14.00
N GLY A 78 -12.75 -3.87 -14.34
CA GLY A 78 -11.38 -3.39 -14.41
C GLY A 78 -10.73 -3.12 -13.04
N VAL A 79 -11.40 -3.41 -11.93
CA VAL A 79 -10.85 -3.32 -10.58
C VAL A 79 -10.30 -4.68 -10.18
N ALA A 80 -8.99 -4.75 -9.94
CA ALA A 80 -8.29 -5.95 -9.50
C ALA A 80 -8.21 -5.99 -7.97
N ARG A 81 -8.48 -7.16 -7.38
CA ARG A 81 -8.39 -7.39 -5.94
C ARG A 81 -7.89 -8.79 -5.61
N PHE A 82 -6.98 -8.88 -4.63
CA PHE A 82 -6.69 -10.15 -3.95
C PHE A 82 -6.31 -9.88 -2.49
N ALA A 83 -6.45 -10.89 -1.64
CA ALA A 83 -6.03 -10.83 -0.26
C ALA A 83 -4.98 -11.90 0.01
N ALA A 84 -3.87 -11.50 0.61
CA ALA A 84 -2.79 -12.36 1.03
C ALA A 84 -2.57 -12.16 2.54
N LEU A 85 -2.85 -13.19 3.33
CA LEU A 85 -2.98 -13.07 4.79
C LEU A 85 -4.03 -11.99 5.13
N ASP A 86 -3.69 -11.04 6.00
CA ASP A 86 -4.56 -9.94 6.39
C ASP A 86 -4.39 -8.68 5.52
N ILE A 87 -3.62 -8.79 4.42
CA ILE A 87 -3.33 -7.68 3.53
C ILE A 87 -4.16 -7.81 2.27
N THR A 88 -4.98 -6.81 1.98
CA THR A 88 -5.72 -6.71 0.72
C THR A 88 -5.01 -5.79 -0.24
N TYR A 89 -4.73 -6.30 -1.43
CA TYR A 89 -4.26 -5.51 -2.56
C TYR A 89 -5.45 -5.12 -3.42
N GLN A 90 -5.50 -3.87 -3.82
CA GLN A 90 -6.52 -3.34 -4.72
C GLN A 90 -5.88 -2.43 -5.77
N GLY A 91 -6.38 -2.49 -6.98
CA GLY A 91 -5.90 -1.65 -8.06
C GLY A 91 -6.74 -1.75 -9.32
N TYR A 92 -6.13 -1.42 -10.44
CA TYR A 92 -6.84 -1.30 -11.71
C TYR A 92 -6.07 -2.01 -12.82
N VAL A 93 -6.85 -2.39 -13.85
CA VAL A 93 -6.33 -2.96 -15.10
C VAL A 93 -6.59 -1.96 -16.22
N THR A 94 -5.54 -1.62 -16.96
CA THR A 94 -5.65 -0.78 -18.15
C THR A 94 -6.22 -1.56 -19.34
N PRO A 95 -6.74 -0.89 -20.38
CA PRO A 95 -7.16 -1.55 -21.62
C PRO A 95 -6.04 -2.36 -22.31
N GLN A 96 -4.79 -2.03 -22.03
CA GLN A 96 -3.62 -2.74 -22.55
C GLN A 96 -3.26 -3.98 -21.73
N GLY A 97 -3.89 -4.19 -20.56
CA GLY A 97 -3.61 -5.32 -19.68
C GLY A 97 -2.61 -5.02 -18.57
N ASP A 98 -2.13 -3.78 -18.44
CA ASP A 98 -1.25 -3.43 -17.36
C ASP A 98 -2.02 -3.37 -16.03
N VAL A 99 -1.46 -3.98 -15.00
CA VAL A 99 -2.06 -4.08 -13.68
C VAL A 99 -1.18 -3.35 -12.68
N THR A 100 -1.79 -2.46 -11.92
CA THR A 100 -1.14 -1.81 -10.77
C THR A 100 -2.06 -1.91 -9.57
N MET A 101 -1.57 -2.50 -8.50
CA MET A 101 -2.30 -2.69 -7.24
C MET A 101 -1.47 -2.21 -6.06
N GLN A 102 -2.14 -1.76 -5.03
CA GLN A 102 -1.50 -1.31 -3.79
C GLN A 102 -2.17 -1.94 -2.58
N SER A 103 -1.38 -2.16 -1.53
CA SER A 103 -1.86 -2.51 -0.21
C SER A 103 -1.93 -1.28 0.70
N PRO A 104 -2.71 -1.31 1.78
CA PRO A 104 -2.71 -0.25 2.79
C PRO A 104 -1.34 -0.01 3.43
N ALA A 105 -0.46 -1.00 3.41
CA ALA A 105 0.92 -0.91 3.91
C ALA A 105 1.89 -0.28 2.90
N GLY A 106 1.41 0.22 1.75
CA GLY A 106 2.23 0.85 0.72
C GLY A 106 3.01 -0.11 -0.18
N GLN A 107 2.79 -1.41 -0.07
CA GLN A 107 3.35 -2.37 -1.02
C GLN A 107 2.60 -2.27 -2.35
N THR A 108 3.32 -2.36 -3.44
CA THR A 108 2.75 -2.29 -4.79
C THR A 108 2.96 -3.63 -5.50
N LEU A 109 1.97 -4.09 -6.25
CA LEU A 109 2.11 -5.14 -7.24
C LEU A 109 1.94 -4.51 -8.62
N THR A 110 2.90 -4.74 -9.49
CA THR A 110 2.82 -4.35 -10.90
C THR A 110 2.94 -5.58 -11.77
N GLY A 111 2.21 -5.61 -12.87
CA GLY A 111 2.19 -6.75 -13.78
C GLY A 111 1.48 -6.45 -15.08
N HIS A 112 1.40 -7.48 -15.91
CA HIS A 112 0.73 -7.42 -17.21
C HIS A 112 -0.05 -8.69 -17.47
N ILE A 113 -1.25 -8.54 -18.04
CA ILE A 113 -2.11 -9.64 -18.47
C ILE A 113 -1.91 -9.83 -19.98
N ASP A 114 -1.39 -10.98 -20.37
CA ASP A 114 -1.16 -11.31 -21.78
C ASP A 114 -2.46 -11.70 -22.53
N PRO A 115 -2.43 -11.84 -23.86
CA PRO A 115 -3.59 -12.26 -24.65
C PRO A 115 -4.15 -13.63 -24.30
N GLN A 116 -3.40 -14.48 -23.59
CA GLN A 116 -3.82 -15.77 -23.07
C GLN A 116 -4.48 -15.64 -21.69
N TYR A 117 -4.69 -14.42 -21.21
CA TYR A 117 -5.23 -14.10 -19.89
C TYR A 117 -4.37 -14.63 -18.75
N VAL A 118 -3.05 -14.62 -18.92
CA VAL A 118 -2.09 -14.87 -17.84
C VAL A 118 -1.55 -13.55 -17.35
N LEU A 119 -1.79 -13.25 -16.07
CA LEU A 119 -1.15 -12.14 -15.39
C LEU A 119 0.20 -12.60 -14.85
N ARG A 120 1.25 -11.87 -15.19
CA ARG A 120 2.58 -12.01 -14.61
C ARG A 120 2.96 -10.68 -13.98
N GLY A 121 3.43 -10.74 -12.74
CA GLY A 121 3.76 -9.51 -12.01
C GLY A 121 4.66 -9.78 -10.83
N GLN A 122 5.04 -8.70 -10.16
CA GLN A 122 5.90 -8.75 -9.00
C GLN A 122 5.47 -7.69 -7.99
N THR A 123 5.58 -8.02 -6.70
CA THR A 123 5.41 -7.03 -5.64
C THR A 123 6.70 -6.28 -5.38
N THR A 124 6.58 -5.06 -4.89
CA THR A 124 7.70 -4.24 -4.42
C THR A 124 7.67 -4.14 -2.90
N GLY A 125 8.83 -3.83 -2.30
CA GLY A 125 8.96 -3.63 -0.86
C GLY A 125 9.93 -4.63 -0.21
N ARG A 126 9.84 -4.78 1.11
CA ARG A 126 10.72 -5.68 1.86
C ARG A 126 10.54 -7.15 1.48
N CYS A 127 9.30 -7.54 1.19
CA CYS A 127 8.95 -8.88 0.75
C CYS A 127 8.53 -8.83 -0.72
N VAL A 128 9.35 -9.38 -1.58
CA VAL A 128 9.10 -9.41 -3.02
C VAL A 128 8.54 -10.79 -3.39
N TYR A 129 7.43 -10.78 -4.10
CA TYR A 129 6.77 -11.98 -4.59
C TYR A 129 6.60 -11.91 -6.09
N ASP A 130 6.89 -13.01 -6.75
CA ASP A 130 6.56 -13.23 -8.15
C ASP A 130 5.16 -13.82 -8.23
N ALA A 131 4.33 -13.21 -9.04
CA ALA A 131 2.94 -13.57 -9.25
C ALA A 131 2.72 -14.09 -10.66
N ALA A 132 2.04 -15.22 -10.78
CA ALA A 132 1.59 -15.76 -12.05
C ALA A 132 0.17 -16.33 -11.87
N TRP A 133 -0.83 -15.62 -12.38
CA TRP A 133 -2.22 -16.03 -12.32
C TRP A 133 -2.80 -16.18 -13.72
N GLN A 134 -3.62 -17.21 -13.91
CA GLN A 134 -4.38 -17.43 -15.15
C GLN A 134 -5.87 -17.31 -14.89
N ARG A 135 -6.60 -16.68 -15.81
CA ARG A 135 -8.05 -16.56 -15.70
C ARG A 135 -8.70 -17.95 -15.76
N LYS A 136 -9.56 -18.25 -14.79
CA LYS A 136 -10.33 -19.48 -14.75
C LYS A 136 -11.23 -19.58 -16.00
N GLY A 137 -11.14 -20.70 -16.71
CA GLY A 137 -11.91 -20.93 -17.93
C GLY A 137 -11.31 -20.30 -19.20
N ALA A 138 -10.14 -19.66 -19.12
CA ALA A 138 -9.41 -19.23 -20.32
C ALA A 138 -8.86 -20.44 -21.09
N PRO A 139 -8.69 -20.34 -22.42
CA PRO A 139 -8.02 -21.37 -23.19
C PRO A 139 -6.63 -21.68 -22.62
N GLY A 140 -6.35 -22.96 -22.30
CA GLY A 140 -5.07 -23.35 -21.68
C GLY A 140 -4.98 -23.18 -20.17
N GLY A 141 -6.03 -22.65 -19.50
CA GLY A 141 -6.09 -22.54 -18.05
C GLY A 141 -6.27 -23.88 -17.34
N PRO A 142 -5.91 -23.95 -16.02
CA PRO A 142 -6.14 -25.16 -15.25
C PRO A 142 -7.62 -25.47 -15.28
N LYS A 143 -7.95 -26.69 -15.76
CA LYS A 143 -9.32 -27.21 -15.72
C LYS A 143 -9.74 -27.26 -14.26
N ALA A 144 -10.93 -26.72 -13.95
CA ALA A 144 -11.51 -26.91 -12.64
C ALA A 144 -11.56 -28.42 -12.40
N GLY A 145 -10.84 -28.90 -11.38
CA GLY A 145 -10.86 -30.30 -11.00
C GLY A 145 -12.32 -30.71 -10.71
N THR A 146 -12.75 -31.77 -11.37
CA THR A 146 -13.98 -32.53 -11.06
C THR A 146 -13.80 -33.23 -9.74
#